data_9e599da6fa7c0d866365a5e5cbd7e5b5
#
_entry.id   9e599da6fa7c0d866365a5e5cbd7e5b5
#
_cell.length_a   1.000
_cell.length_b   1.000
_cell.length_c   1.000
_cell.angle_alpha   90.00
_cell.angle_beta   90.00
_cell.angle_gamma   90.00
#
_symmetry.space_group_name_H-M   'P 1'
#
loop_
_entity.id
_entity.type
_entity.pdbx_description
1 polymer ?
#
loop_
_entity_poly.entity_id
_entity_poly.type
_entity_poly.pdbx_seq_one_letter_code
_entity_poly.pdbx_strand_id
1 'polypeptide(L)'
;MKHQQIYNLEEFANKYQLTDIFGAYAAYFSVGFTLPTGVDVLHHFKEMVQQRTLFTKLLLIRKGTATVVISEQDERKTLNADSLLIMTSRHVINEIELTPDFKAECVLVDTDMVNENTIYHLTEEKHKSVSDVFNIIHNIVRHQHINKVEMIQSMFNVLRLILEELPYEERSISHDFKHKKEVYEIFLHHLYRNFRKERQIRFYASKMNVSTAYLSRLVKEISGSTINEHVTSLIYKEACNLLSHSSMSIGEIADALSFSDQSALTNFFKMRAGMTPLAYRNKG
;
A
#
# COMPACT_ATOMS: atom_id res chain seq x y z
N MET A 1 18.97 17.39 -29.15
CA MET A 1 18.05 17.05 -28.01
C MET A 1 18.41 17.98 -26.87
N LYS A 2 17.49 18.88 -26.45
CA LYS A 2 17.70 19.66 -25.23
C LYS A 2 17.70 18.68 -24.07
N HIS A 3 18.75 18.65 -23.26
CA HIS A 3 18.75 17.90 -21.99
C HIS A 3 17.60 18.43 -21.15
N GLN A 4 16.53 17.66 -21.03
CA GLN A 4 15.40 18.00 -20.18
C GLN A 4 15.87 17.82 -18.73
N GLN A 5 15.85 18.88 -17.95
CA GLN A 5 16.26 18.86 -16.55
C GLN A 5 15.35 17.89 -15.78
N ILE A 6 15.95 17.06 -14.93
CA ILE A 6 15.23 16.15 -14.02
C ILE A 6 15.32 16.74 -12.63
N TYR A 7 14.18 16.84 -11.95
CA TYR A 7 14.08 17.48 -10.63
C TYR A 7 13.92 16.44 -9.52
N ASN A 8 14.65 16.58 -8.42
CA ASN A 8 14.24 16.00 -7.14
C ASN A 8 13.13 16.83 -6.50
N LEU A 9 12.54 16.34 -5.40
CA LEU A 9 11.37 16.98 -4.81
C LEU A 9 11.69 18.40 -4.25
N GLU A 10 12.85 18.59 -3.65
CA GLU A 10 13.27 19.86 -3.08
C GLU A 10 13.51 20.93 -4.16
N GLU A 11 14.23 20.59 -5.21
CA GLU A 11 14.46 21.46 -6.36
C GLU A 11 13.13 21.86 -7.03
N PHE A 12 12.22 20.88 -7.17
CA PHE A 12 10.91 21.10 -7.75
C PHE A 12 10.05 22.02 -6.87
N ALA A 13 10.00 21.76 -5.57
CA ALA A 13 9.25 22.58 -4.62
C ALA A 13 9.75 24.03 -4.58
N ASN A 14 11.05 24.23 -4.61
CA ASN A 14 11.67 25.55 -4.67
C ASN A 14 11.36 26.28 -5.98
N LYS A 15 11.48 25.59 -7.13
CA LYS A 15 11.18 26.17 -8.45
C LYS A 15 9.72 26.67 -8.52
N TYR A 16 8.78 25.88 -8.01
CA TYR A 16 7.36 26.14 -8.10
C TYR A 16 6.78 26.81 -6.84
N GLN A 17 7.62 27.18 -5.87
CA GLN A 17 7.26 27.87 -4.64
C GLN A 17 6.15 27.18 -3.84
N LEU A 18 6.25 25.85 -3.73
CA LEU A 18 5.28 25.10 -2.94
C LEU A 18 5.44 25.43 -1.45
N THR A 19 4.32 25.64 -0.76
CA THR A 19 4.28 26.05 0.65
C THR A 19 4.06 24.88 1.61
N ASP A 20 3.24 23.92 1.22
CA ASP A 20 2.96 22.73 2.02
C ASP A 20 3.94 21.64 1.64
N ILE A 21 5.13 21.68 2.27
CA ILE A 21 6.24 20.76 2.02
C ILE A 21 6.74 20.13 3.32
N PHE A 22 7.25 18.91 3.22
CA PHE A 22 7.98 18.23 4.27
C PHE A 22 9.37 17.81 3.73
N GLY A 23 10.29 18.74 3.76
CA GLY A 23 11.66 18.59 3.23
C GLY A 23 11.68 18.06 1.80
N ALA A 24 12.59 17.13 1.52
CA ALA A 24 12.68 16.42 0.24
C ALA A 24 11.76 15.20 0.15
N TYR A 25 10.88 14.96 1.14
CA TYR A 25 10.13 13.71 1.25
C TYR A 25 8.71 13.78 0.69
N ALA A 26 7.95 14.84 1.00
CA ALA A 26 6.58 14.97 0.53
C ALA A 26 6.17 16.44 0.37
N ALA A 27 5.24 16.69 -0.56
CA ALA A 27 4.58 17.98 -0.71
C ALA A 27 3.10 17.79 -1.11
N TYR A 28 2.29 18.79 -0.80
CA TYR A 28 0.89 18.88 -1.19
C TYR A 28 0.61 20.23 -1.83
N PHE A 29 -0.19 20.24 -2.87
CA PHE A 29 -0.76 21.49 -3.42
C PHE A 29 -2.11 21.20 -4.10
N SER A 30 -2.93 22.25 -4.24
CA SER A 30 -4.21 22.17 -4.92
C SER A 30 -4.30 23.20 -6.07
N VAL A 31 -4.99 22.84 -7.13
CA VAL A 31 -5.16 23.64 -8.34
C VAL A 31 -6.62 24.05 -8.48
N GLY A 32 -6.86 25.34 -8.70
CA GLY A 32 -8.20 25.89 -8.91
C GLY A 32 -8.96 26.23 -7.64
N PHE A 33 -8.33 26.12 -6.45
CA PHE A 33 -8.99 26.43 -5.16
C PHE A 33 -8.63 27.79 -4.55
N THR A 34 -7.72 28.53 -5.03
CA THR A 34 -7.32 29.91 -4.72
C THR A 34 -5.80 30.08 -4.82
N LEU A 35 -5.38 30.85 -5.80
CA LEU A 35 -4.04 31.42 -5.80
C LEU A 35 -4.14 32.94 -5.81
N PRO A 36 -3.11 33.67 -5.36
CA PRO A 36 -3.08 35.12 -5.42
C PRO A 36 -3.34 35.59 -6.85
N THR A 37 -4.12 36.65 -6.97
CA THR A 37 -4.52 37.31 -8.22
C THR A 37 -3.31 37.61 -9.11
N GLY A 38 -3.31 37.11 -10.35
CA GLY A 38 -2.36 37.49 -11.41
C GLY A 38 -1.54 36.39 -12.06
N VAL A 39 -1.57 35.17 -11.55
CA VAL A 39 -0.89 34.03 -12.17
C VAL A 39 -1.89 33.19 -12.94
N ASP A 40 -1.58 32.85 -14.20
CA ASP A 40 -2.34 31.84 -14.94
C ASP A 40 -2.04 30.45 -14.32
N VAL A 41 -2.85 30.10 -13.33
CA VAL A 41 -2.74 28.90 -12.52
C VAL A 41 -2.72 27.63 -13.38
N LEU A 42 -3.54 27.59 -14.43
CA LEU A 42 -3.65 26.43 -15.29
C LEU A 42 -2.40 26.28 -16.17
N HIS A 43 -1.84 27.39 -16.65
CA HIS A 43 -0.59 27.37 -17.39
C HIS A 43 0.57 26.89 -16.52
N HIS A 44 0.69 27.43 -15.31
CA HIS A 44 1.73 27.04 -14.35
C HIS A 44 1.62 25.57 -13.96
N PHE A 45 0.40 25.08 -13.73
CA PHE A 45 0.15 23.68 -13.43
C PHE A 45 0.52 22.76 -14.62
N LYS A 46 0.19 23.14 -15.85
CA LYS A 46 0.61 22.40 -17.05
C LYS A 46 2.12 22.24 -17.10
N GLU A 47 2.84 23.34 -16.88
CA GLU A 47 4.30 23.31 -16.82
C GLU A 47 4.83 22.36 -15.75
N MET A 48 4.28 22.42 -14.53
CA MET A 48 4.67 21.55 -13.40
C MET A 48 4.51 20.06 -13.71
N VAL A 49 3.37 19.65 -14.23
CA VAL A 49 3.09 18.20 -14.44
C VAL A 49 3.90 17.62 -15.60
N GLN A 50 4.30 18.43 -16.55
CA GLN A 50 5.14 18.05 -17.70
C GLN A 50 6.62 17.87 -17.34
N GLN A 51 7.08 18.35 -16.15
CA GLN A 51 8.47 18.16 -15.75
C GLN A 51 8.80 16.70 -15.47
N ARG A 52 9.98 16.27 -15.86
CA ARG A 52 10.57 15.00 -15.40
C ARG A 52 11.01 15.13 -13.96
N THR A 53 10.65 14.12 -13.14
CA THR A 53 10.93 14.14 -11.71
C THR A 53 11.44 12.80 -11.23
N LEU A 54 12.22 12.79 -10.15
CA LEU A 54 12.71 11.57 -9.49
C LEU A 54 11.72 11.03 -8.44
N PHE A 55 10.58 11.66 -8.27
CA PHE A 55 9.57 11.35 -7.26
C PHE A 55 8.22 11.05 -7.93
N THR A 56 7.31 10.43 -7.18
CA THR A 56 5.95 10.13 -7.62
C THR A 56 5.03 11.33 -7.46
N LYS A 57 4.24 11.61 -8.50
CA LYS A 57 3.16 12.61 -8.51
C LYS A 57 1.82 11.91 -8.56
N LEU A 58 0.93 12.24 -7.62
CA LEU A 58 -0.45 11.76 -7.58
C LEU A 58 -1.37 12.96 -7.82
N LEU A 59 -2.27 12.84 -8.76
CA LEU A 59 -3.20 13.89 -9.15
C LEU A 59 -4.63 13.36 -9.07
N LEU A 60 -5.40 13.83 -8.08
CA LEU A 60 -6.81 13.54 -7.91
C LEU A 60 -7.63 14.68 -8.52
N ILE A 61 -8.38 14.39 -9.58
CA ILE A 61 -9.21 15.41 -10.25
C ILE A 61 -10.50 15.59 -9.46
N ARG A 62 -10.81 16.86 -9.15
CA ARG A 62 -12.00 17.27 -8.38
C ARG A 62 -13.11 17.85 -9.24
N LYS A 63 -12.75 18.51 -10.34
CA LYS A 63 -13.69 19.15 -11.25
C LYS A 63 -13.05 19.35 -12.63
N GLY A 64 -13.87 19.46 -13.66
CA GLY A 64 -13.42 19.65 -15.03
C GLY A 64 -12.77 18.40 -15.61
N THR A 65 -12.03 18.59 -16.69
CA THR A 65 -11.34 17.50 -17.38
C THR A 65 -9.89 17.88 -17.70
N ALA A 66 -9.02 16.85 -17.74
CA ALA A 66 -7.68 16.93 -18.28
C ALA A 66 -7.52 15.93 -19.42
N THR A 67 -7.12 16.39 -20.59
CA THR A 67 -6.73 15.51 -21.69
C THR A 67 -5.22 15.45 -21.75
N VAL A 68 -4.63 14.25 -21.64
CA VAL A 68 -3.18 14.05 -21.53
C VAL A 68 -2.67 13.07 -22.57
N VAL A 69 -1.42 13.27 -22.99
CA VAL A 69 -0.62 12.29 -23.75
C VAL A 69 0.59 11.92 -22.89
N ILE A 70 0.69 10.65 -22.50
CA ILE A 70 1.77 10.13 -21.66
C ILE A 70 2.80 9.42 -22.54
N SER A 71 4.09 9.66 -22.28
CA SER A 71 5.24 9.31 -23.15
C SER A 71 5.38 7.83 -23.56
N GLU A 72 4.79 6.88 -22.82
CA GLU A 72 4.93 5.46 -23.14
C GLU A 72 3.76 4.90 -23.98
N GLN A 73 2.65 5.62 -24.09
CA GLN A 73 1.42 5.09 -24.67
C GLN A 73 0.98 5.77 -25.97
N ASP A 74 1.54 6.96 -26.29
CA ASP A 74 1.21 7.82 -27.46
C ASP A 74 -0.31 8.00 -27.70
N GLU A 75 -1.12 7.61 -26.73
CA GLU A 75 -2.57 7.63 -26.77
C GLU A 75 -3.10 8.82 -25.96
N ARG A 76 -4.00 9.59 -26.59
CA ARG A 76 -4.66 10.71 -25.91
C ARG A 76 -5.75 10.19 -24.97
N LYS A 77 -5.62 10.46 -23.67
CA LYS A 77 -6.56 10.03 -22.63
C LYS A 77 -7.22 11.22 -21.96
N THR A 78 -8.53 11.13 -21.76
CA THR A 78 -9.31 12.15 -21.04
C THR A 78 -9.59 11.66 -19.62
N LEU A 79 -9.24 12.49 -18.64
CA LEU A 79 -9.41 12.27 -17.22
C LEU A 79 -10.52 13.19 -16.70
N ASN A 80 -11.47 12.64 -15.98
CA ASN A 80 -12.61 13.35 -15.42
C ASN A 80 -12.47 13.50 -13.89
N ALA A 81 -13.49 14.05 -13.25
CA ALA A 81 -13.51 14.26 -11.79
C ALA A 81 -13.51 12.95 -10.96
N ASP A 82 -13.63 11.80 -11.59
CA ASP A 82 -13.50 10.46 -10.99
C ASP A 82 -12.10 9.86 -11.13
N SER A 83 -11.16 10.58 -11.74
CA SER A 83 -9.86 10.04 -12.13
C SER A 83 -8.77 10.38 -11.13
N LEU A 84 -7.95 9.38 -10.83
CA LEU A 84 -6.66 9.50 -10.17
C LEU A 84 -5.55 9.18 -11.17
N LEU A 85 -4.64 10.12 -11.39
CA LEU A 85 -3.44 9.95 -12.20
C LEU A 85 -2.23 9.74 -11.27
N ILE A 86 -1.46 8.67 -11.49
CA ILE A 86 -0.21 8.37 -10.78
C ILE A 86 0.93 8.38 -11.77
N MET A 87 1.90 9.25 -11.54
CA MET A 87 3.10 9.36 -12.37
C MET A 87 4.36 9.14 -11.54
N THR A 88 5.12 8.14 -11.91
CA THR A 88 6.45 7.87 -11.35
C THR A 88 7.54 8.56 -12.18
N SER A 89 8.80 8.40 -11.81
CA SER A 89 9.95 8.95 -12.55
C SER A 89 10.04 8.50 -14.01
N ARG A 90 9.35 7.42 -14.40
CA ARG A 90 9.31 6.90 -15.78
C ARG A 90 8.31 7.64 -16.66
N HIS A 91 7.27 8.24 -16.08
CA HIS A 91 6.17 8.84 -16.84
C HIS A 91 6.41 10.33 -17.09
N VAL A 92 6.20 10.75 -18.34
CA VAL A 92 6.22 12.16 -18.72
C VAL A 92 4.93 12.49 -19.48
N ILE A 93 4.29 13.59 -19.12
CA ILE A 93 3.18 14.13 -19.89
C ILE A 93 3.76 14.98 -21.00
N ASN A 94 3.58 14.55 -22.25
CA ASN A 94 4.02 15.29 -23.45
C ASN A 94 3.07 16.44 -23.76
N GLU A 95 1.76 16.18 -23.67
CA GLU A 95 0.71 17.16 -23.93
C GLU A 95 -0.32 17.12 -22.79
N ILE A 96 -0.84 18.30 -22.43
CA ILE A 96 -1.93 18.45 -21.47
C ILE A 96 -2.85 19.59 -21.86
N GLU A 97 -4.14 19.31 -21.98
CA GLU A 97 -5.21 20.26 -22.15
C GLU A 97 -6.13 20.22 -20.93
N LEU A 98 -6.53 21.38 -20.40
CA LEU A 98 -7.36 21.49 -19.20
C LEU A 98 -8.59 22.32 -19.52
N THR A 99 -9.76 21.93 -18.98
CA THR A 99 -10.95 22.79 -19.05
C THR A 99 -10.80 24.01 -18.11
N PRO A 100 -11.48 25.13 -18.39
CA PRO A 100 -11.38 26.35 -17.58
C PRO A 100 -11.79 26.19 -16.11
N ASP A 101 -12.66 25.22 -15.83
CA ASP A 101 -13.15 24.90 -14.48
C ASP A 101 -12.36 23.77 -13.80
N PHE A 102 -11.21 23.38 -14.35
CA PHE A 102 -10.38 22.31 -13.83
C PHE A 102 -9.93 22.58 -12.39
N LYS A 103 -10.11 21.56 -11.54
CA LYS A 103 -9.65 21.54 -10.15
C LYS A 103 -9.07 20.20 -9.81
N ALA A 104 -7.93 20.19 -9.13
CA ALA A 104 -7.25 18.96 -8.73
C ALA A 104 -6.48 19.15 -7.43
N GLU A 105 -6.23 18.05 -6.75
CA GLU A 105 -5.33 17.96 -5.61
C GLU A 105 -4.12 17.10 -5.99
N CYS A 106 -2.94 17.53 -5.59
CA CYS A 106 -1.68 16.89 -5.90
C CYS A 106 -0.94 16.52 -4.63
N VAL A 107 -0.51 15.27 -4.57
CA VAL A 107 0.45 14.78 -3.58
C VAL A 107 1.72 14.39 -4.33
N LEU A 108 2.84 14.93 -3.89
CA LEU A 108 4.18 14.59 -4.36
C LEU A 108 4.89 13.83 -3.26
N VAL A 109 5.59 12.75 -3.60
CA VAL A 109 6.27 11.93 -2.59
C VAL A 109 7.50 11.28 -3.16
N ASP A 110 8.59 11.33 -2.40
CA ASP A 110 9.85 10.66 -2.70
C ASP A 110 9.73 9.17 -2.34
N THR A 111 8.96 8.44 -3.14
CA THR A 111 8.83 6.98 -3.04
C THR A 111 8.50 6.42 -4.42
N ASP A 112 9.02 5.23 -4.71
CA ASP A 112 8.65 4.47 -5.88
C ASP A 112 7.35 3.71 -5.61
N MET A 113 6.23 4.26 -6.04
CA MET A 113 5.01 3.47 -6.18
C MET A 113 5.12 2.60 -7.43
N VAL A 114 5.36 1.32 -7.24
CA VAL A 114 5.34 0.35 -8.34
C VAL A 114 3.88 0.04 -8.66
N ASN A 115 3.29 0.78 -9.60
CA ASN A 115 1.99 0.47 -10.17
C ASN A 115 2.11 0.34 -11.69
N GLU A 116 1.51 -0.71 -12.24
CA GLU A 116 1.44 -0.94 -13.69
C GLU A 116 0.48 0.06 -14.37
N ASN A 117 -0.52 0.54 -13.65
CA ASN A 117 -1.50 1.48 -14.16
C ASN A 117 -1.15 2.92 -13.76
N THR A 118 -1.19 3.80 -14.73
CA THR A 118 -0.97 5.25 -14.54
C THR A 118 -2.27 5.99 -14.24
N ILE A 119 -3.41 5.50 -14.74
CA ILE A 119 -4.74 6.12 -14.64
C ILE A 119 -5.70 5.14 -13.98
N TYR A 120 -6.43 5.64 -13.00
CA TYR A 120 -7.50 4.91 -12.31
C TYR A 120 -8.80 5.71 -12.42
N HIS A 121 -9.88 5.05 -12.83
CA HIS A 121 -11.24 5.57 -12.74
C HIS A 121 -11.86 5.05 -11.43
N LEU A 122 -12.26 5.97 -10.57
CA LEU A 122 -12.72 5.67 -9.21
C LEU A 122 -14.25 5.68 -9.17
N THR A 123 -14.83 4.69 -8.49
CA THR A 123 -16.24 4.79 -8.08
C THR A 123 -16.40 5.95 -7.08
N GLU A 124 -17.63 6.44 -6.87
CA GLU A 124 -17.91 7.52 -5.91
C GLU A 124 -17.39 7.18 -4.51
N GLU A 125 -17.57 5.94 -4.05
CA GLU A 125 -17.08 5.46 -2.77
C GLU A 125 -15.54 5.48 -2.69
N LYS A 126 -14.86 4.99 -3.73
CA LYS A 126 -13.39 4.96 -3.79
C LYS A 126 -12.80 6.36 -3.96
N HIS A 127 -13.46 7.23 -4.72
CA HIS A 127 -13.07 8.62 -4.83
C HIS A 127 -13.09 9.32 -3.46
N LYS A 128 -14.13 9.07 -2.66
CA LYS A 128 -14.20 9.58 -1.28
C LYS A 128 -13.05 9.03 -0.42
N SER A 129 -12.81 7.72 -0.46
CA SER A 129 -11.72 7.08 0.31
C SER A 129 -10.34 7.62 -0.07
N VAL A 130 -10.06 7.77 -1.37
CA VAL A 130 -8.81 8.39 -1.86
C VAL A 130 -8.71 9.85 -1.42
N SER A 131 -9.82 10.59 -1.48
CA SER A 131 -9.92 11.98 -1.02
C SER A 131 -9.56 12.13 0.46
N ASP A 132 -10.07 11.23 1.30
CA ASP A 132 -9.79 11.23 2.74
C ASP A 132 -8.30 10.95 3.01
N VAL A 133 -7.69 10.03 2.26
CA VAL A 133 -6.24 9.79 2.33
C VAL A 133 -5.44 11.05 1.95
N PHE A 134 -5.82 11.76 0.88
CA PHE A 134 -5.17 13.02 0.46
C PHE A 134 -5.26 14.09 1.55
N ASN A 135 -6.45 14.24 2.16
CA ASN A 135 -6.66 15.17 3.27
C ASN A 135 -5.79 14.84 4.48
N ILE A 136 -5.65 13.56 4.82
CA ILE A 136 -4.77 13.13 5.93
C ILE A 136 -3.31 13.42 5.60
N ILE A 137 -2.84 13.12 4.39
CA ILE A 137 -1.47 13.43 3.95
C ILE A 137 -1.23 14.95 4.01
N HIS A 138 -2.16 15.77 3.53
CA HIS A 138 -2.07 17.23 3.61
C HIS A 138 -1.90 17.71 5.05
N ASN A 139 -2.72 17.20 5.97
CA ASN A 139 -2.64 17.54 7.38
C ASN A 139 -1.29 17.11 7.98
N ILE A 140 -0.78 15.92 7.65
CA ILE A 140 0.54 15.46 8.12
C ILE A 140 1.65 16.35 7.59
N VAL A 141 1.63 16.72 6.31
CA VAL A 141 2.65 17.60 5.71
C VAL A 141 2.66 18.96 6.39
N ARG A 142 1.50 19.53 6.64
CA ARG A 142 1.33 20.91 7.14
C ARG A 142 1.63 21.07 8.63
N HIS A 143 1.33 20.07 9.46
CA HIS A 143 1.50 20.15 10.91
C HIS A 143 2.77 19.43 11.38
N GLN A 144 3.20 19.71 12.62
CA GLN A 144 4.37 19.04 13.21
C GLN A 144 3.96 17.69 13.79
N HIS A 145 4.68 16.63 13.40
CA HIS A 145 4.54 15.27 13.92
C HIS A 145 5.92 14.66 14.09
N ILE A 146 6.09 13.79 15.08
CA ILE A 146 7.38 13.12 15.35
C ILE A 146 7.66 12.05 14.27
N ASN A 147 6.62 11.30 13.85
CA ASN A 147 6.77 10.15 12.94
C ASN A 147 6.17 10.46 11.56
N LYS A 148 6.46 11.64 10.98
CA LYS A 148 5.88 12.05 9.69
C LYS A 148 6.13 11.07 8.56
N VAL A 149 7.34 10.54 8.45
CA VAL A 149 7.72 9.60 7.38
C VAL A 149 6.87 8.35 7.45
N GLU A 150 6.79 7.72 8.62
CA GLU A 150 6.02 6.49 8.85
C GLU A 150 4.53 6.71 8.65
N MET A 151 4.01 7.88 9.05
CA MET A 151 2.61 8.25 8.82
C MET A 151 2.30 8.37 7.33
N ILE A 152 3.13 9.07 6.56
CA ILE A 152 2.98 9.21 5.11
C ILE A 152 3.09 7.84 4.43
N GLN A 153 4.09 7.03 4.79
CA GLN A 153 4.23 5.66 4.25
C GLN A 153 2.99 4.80 4.54
N SER A 154 2.42 4.91 5.73
CA SER A 154 1.18 4.21 6.10
C SER A 154 0.01 4.65 5.24
N MET A 155 -0.13 5.95 4.94
CA MET A 155 -1.18 6.47 4.05
C MET A 155 -1.00 5.99 2.61
N PHE A 156 0.24 5.93 2.11
CA PHE A 156 0.51 5.33 0.79
C PHE A 156 0.18 3.85 0.75
N ASN A 157 0.43 3.11 1.82
CA ASN A 157 0.05 1.71 1.91
C ASN A 157 -1.48 1.53 1.89
N VAL A 158 -2.22 2.39 2.60
CA VAL A 158 -3.70 2.43 2.52
C VAL A 158 -4.15 2.74 1.09
N LEU A 159 -3.57 3.76 0.44
CA LEU A 159 -3.91 4.11 -0.94
C LEU A 159 -3.66 2.94 -1.91
N ARG A 160 -2.52 2.26 -1.80
CA ARG A 160 -2.21 1.07 -2.60
C ARG A 160 -3.28 -0.01 -2.45
N LEU A 161 -3.72 -0.31 -1.21
CA LEU A 161 -4.76 -1.30 -0.95
C LEU A 161 -6.11 -0.89 -1.56
N ILE A 162 -6.48 0.39 -1.48
CA ILE A 162 -7.70 0.92 -2.12
C ILE A 162 -7.63 0.70 -3.64
N LEU A 163 -6.49 1.00 -4.27
CA LEU A 163 -6.32 0.88 -5.71
C LEU A 163 -6.25 -0.58 -6.19
N GLU A 164 -5.71 -1.49 -5.39
CA GLU A 164 -5.70 -2.92 -5.68
C GLU A 164 -7.11 -3.53 -5.73
N GLU A 165 -8.09 -2.93 -5.07
CA GLU A 165 -9.48 -3.38 -5.11
C GLU A 165 -10.20 -3.03 -6.43
N LEU A 166 -9.79 -1.96 -7.14
CA LEU A 166 -10.47 -1.48 -8.35
C LEU A 166 -10.59 -2.52 -9.48
N PRO A 167 -9.53 -3.26 -9.86
CA PRO A 167 -9.64 -4.30 -10.88
C PRO A 167 -10.65 -5.40 -10.52
N TYR A 168 -10.87 -5.59 -9.23
CA TYR A 168 -11.83 -6.55 -8.73
C TYR A 168 -13.29 -6.05 -8.83
N GLU A 169 -13.52 -4.76 -8.75
CA GLU A 169 -14.86 -4.16 -8.91
C GLU A 169 -15.34 -4.19 -10.36
N GLU A 170 -14.47 -3.91 -11.31
CA GLU A 170 -14.77 -3.97 -12.76
C GLU A 170 -15.10 -5.40 -13.24
N ARG A 171 -14.54 -6.45 -12.60
CA ARG A 171 -14.79 -7.85 -12.95
C ARG A 171 -16.07 -8.43 -12.38
N SER A 172 -17.00 -7.60 -11.86
CA SER A 172 -18.25 -8.11 -11.26
C SER A 172 -18.00 -9.23 -10.23
N ILE A 173 -17.04 -9.00 -9.32
CA ILE A 173 -16.77 -9.96 -8.25
C ILE A 173 -18.03 -10.04 -7.39
N SER A 174 -18.54 -11.27 -7.27
CA SER A 174 -19.77 -11.52 -6.52
C SER A 174 -19.60 -11.00 -5.09
N HIS A 175 -20.68 -10.44 -4.54
CA HIS A 175 -20.77 -10.04 -3.13
C HIS A 175 -20.28 -11.14 -2.17
N ASP A 176 -20.47 -12.40 -2.56
CA ASP A 176 -19.98 -13.60 -1.86
C ASP A 176 -18.44 -13.64 -1.74
N PHE A 177 -17.71 -13.26 -2.79
CA PHE A 177 -16.24 -13.27 -2.73
C PHE A 177 -15.68 -12.13 -1.86
N LYS A 178 -16.25 -10.91 -1.92
CA LYS A 178 -15.87 -9.80 -1.03
C LYS A 178 -16.06 -10.22 0.43
N HIS A 179 -17.22 -10.79 0.74
CA HIS A 179 -17.51 -11.28 2.09
C HIS A 179 -16.54 -12.41 2.53
N LYS A 180 -16.24 -13.36 1.65
CA LYS A 180 -15.27 -14.43 1.94
C LYS A 180 -13.87 -13.86 2.22
N LYS A 181 -13.44 -12.84 1.48
CA LYS A 181 -12.14 -12.18 1.70
C LYS A 181 -12.10 -11.48 3.06
N GLU A 182 -13.14 -10.76 3.43
CA GLU A 182 -13.24 -10.13 4.77
C GLU A 182 -13.16 -11.18 5.89
N VAL A 183 -13.91 -12.28 5.76
CA VAL A 183 -13.85 -13.38 6.74
C VAL A 183 -12.46 -13.99 6.82
N TYR A 184 -11.76 -14.13 5.68
CA TYR A 184 -10.38 -14.61 5.65
C TYR A 184 -9.40 -13.66 6.35
N GLU A 185 -9.55 -12.35 6.18
CA GLU A 185 -8.72 -11.35 6.87
C GLU A 185 -8.94 -11.36 8.39
N ILE A 186 -10.19 -11.50 8.83
CA ILE A 186 -10.53 -11.68 10.26
C ILE A 186 -9.88 -12.97 10.80
N PHE A 187 -9.92 -14.06 10.02
CA PHE A 187 -9.22 -15.30 10.38
C PHE A 187 -7.72 -15.07 10.56
N LEU A 188 -7.05 -14.40 9.61
CA LEU A 188 -5.62 -14.09 9.71
C LEU A 188 -5.31 -13.25 10.96
N HIS A 189 -6.15 -12.27 11.28
CA HIS A 189 -6.00 -11.47 12.50
C HIS A 189 -6.02 -12.34 13.77
N HIS A 190 -7.00 -13.25 13.88
CA HIS A 190 -7.05 -14.19 14.99
C HIS A 190 -5.86 -15.16 15.00
N LEU A 191 -5.44 -15.61 13.82
CA LEU A 191 -4.31 -16.51 13.66
C LEU A 191 -3.01 -15.88 14.18
N TYR A 192 -2.66 -14.68 13.72
CA TYR A 192 -1.44 -13.97 14.12
C TYR A 192 -1.38 -13.71 15.63
N ARG A 193 -2.52 -13.49 16.27
CA ARG A 193 -2.58 -13.27 17.73
C ARG A 193 -2.45 -14.54 18.56
N ASN A 194 -2.80 -15.70 18.01
CA ASN A 194 -3.00 -16.90 18.83
C ASN A 194 -2.15 -18.11 18.37
N PHE A 195 -1.50 -18.09 17.21
CA PHE A 195 -0.81 -19.26 16.61
C PHE A 195 0.22 -19.91 17.53
N ARG A 196 0.84 -19.17 18.46
CA ARG A 196 1.82 -19.72 19.40
C ARG A 196 1.19 -20.70 20.40
N LYS A 197 -0.08 -20.49 20.75
CA LYS A 197 -0.81 -21.27 21.76
C LYS A 197 -1.88 -22.17 21.14
N GLU A 198 -2.56 -21.68 20.11
CA GLU A 198 -3.74 -22.30 19.53
C GLU A 198 -3.45 -22.83 18.13
N ARG A 199 -3.54 -24.15 17.97
CA ARG A 199 -3.27 -24.82 16.69
C ARG A 199 -4.51 -25.40 16.03
N GLN A 200 -5.60 -25.52 16.79
CA GLN A 200 -6.80 -26.21 16.33
C GLN A 200 -7.77 -25.26 15.63
N ILE A 201 -8.26 -25.70 14.47
CA ILE A 201 -9.28 -24.96 13.71
C ILE A 201 -10.51 -24.59 14.54
N ARG A 202 -10.90 -25.44 15.49
CA ARG A 202 -12.07 -25.21 16.36
C ARG A 202 -11.98 -23.89 17.12
N PHE A 203 -10.79 -23.52 17.57
CA PHE A 203 -10.57 -22.27 18.26
C PHE A 203 -10.91 -21.09 17.37
N TYR A 204 -10.37 -21.06 16.18
CA TYR A 204 -10.58 -19.96 15.23
C TYR A 204 -12.03 -19.89 14.75
N ALA A 205 -12.62 -21.04 14.41
CA ALA A 205 -14.01 -21.13 14.00
C ALA A 205 -14.98 -20.65 15.10
N SER A 206 -14.72 -21.03 16.36
CA SER A 206 -15.50 -20.57 17.51
C SER A 206 -15.36 -19.07 17.74
N LYS A 207 -14.16 -18.51 17.63
CA LYS A 207 -13.92 -17.05 17.75
C LYS A 207 -14.65 -16.23 16.70
N MET A 208 -14.87 -16.82 15.53
CA MET A 208 -15.52 -16.17 14.39
C MET A 208 -17.01 -16.52 14.26
N ASN A 209 -17.55 -17.33 15.17
CA ASN A 209 -18.93 -17.82 15.13
C ASN A 209 -19.30 -18.51 13.80
N VAL A 210 -18.36 -19.29 13.24
CA VAL A 210 -18.58 -20.07 12.02
C VAL A 210 -18.27 -21.56 12.26
N SER A 211 -18.74 -22.43 11.35
CA SER A 211 -18.39 -23.84 11.42
C SER A 211 -16.96 -24.09 10.97
N THR A 212 -16.31 -25.13 11.53
CA THR A 212 -14.97 -25.57 11.12
C THR A 212 -14.90 -25.95 9.64
N ALA A 213 -15.96 -26.57 9.12
CA ALA A 213 -16.07 -26.95 7.72
C ALA A 213 -16.13 -25.74 6.78
N TYR A 214 -16.89 -24.72 7.17
CA TYR A 214 -16.95 -23.46 6.42
C TYR A 214 -15.60 -22.75 6.41
N LEU A 215 -14.99 -22.57 7.59
CA LEU A 215 -13.68 -21.89 7.71
C LEU A 215 -12.58 -22.62 6.93
N SER A 216 -12.53 -23.95 6.99
CA SER A 216 -11.55 -24.76 6.22
C SER A 216 -11.67 -24.53 4.72
N ARG A 217 -12.91 -24.59 4.20
CA ARG A 217 -13.19 -24.42 2.78
C ARG A 217 -12.84 -23.01 2.33
N LEU A 218 -13.28 -22.01 3.09
CA LEU A 218 -13.05 -20.60 2.79
C LEU A 218 -11.55 -20.26 2.76
N VAL A 219 -10.79 -20.68 3.78
CA VAL A 219 -9.34 -20.43 3.84
C VAL A 219 -8.63 -21.08 2.65
N LYS A 220 -8.99 -22.35 2.32
CA LYS A 220 -8.41 -23.05 1.18
C LYS A 220 -8.77 -22.40 -0.15
N GLU A 221 -10.01 -21.91 -0.32
CA GLU A 221 -10.50 -21.23 -1.52
C GLU A 221 -9.75 -19.92 -1.76
N ILE A 222 -9.57 -19.09 -0.71
CA ILE A 222 -8.98 -17.75 -0.83
C ILE A 222 -7.44 -17.81 -0.92
N SER A 223 -6.79 -18.65 -0.11
CA SER A 223 -5.31 -18.65 0.02
C SER A 223 -4.60 -19.77 -0.72
N GLY A 224 -5.33 -20.75 -1.23
CA GLY A 224 -4.75 -21.98 -1.77
C GLY A 224 -4.16 -22.92 -0.71
N SER A 225 -4.08 -22.51 0.58
CA SER A 225 -3.46 -23.23 1.68
C SER A 225 -4.46 -23.63 2.75
N THR A 226 -4.18 -24.71 3.47
CA THR A 226 -5.00 -25.12 4.61
C THR A 226 -4.68 -24.28 5.86
N ILE A 227 -5.60 -24.26 6.83
CA ILE A 227 -5.37 -23.60 8.12
C ILE A 227 -4.15 -24.19 8.83
N ASN A 228 -3.96 -25.50 8.76
CA ASN A 228 -2.80 -26.14 9.37
C ASN A 228 -1.47 -25.73 8.71
N GLU A 229 -1.46 -25.51 7.39
CA GLU A 229 -0.29 -24.98 6.68
C GLU A 229 0.01 -23.55 7.13
N HIS A 230 -1.00 -22.70 7.29
CA HIS A 230 -0.82 -21.34 7.83
C HIS A 230 -0.23 -21.35 9.24
N VAL A 231 -0.84 -22.12 10.16
CA VAL A 231 -0.36 -22.26 11.55
C VAL A 231 1.07 -22.74 11.60
N THR A 232 1.37 -23.83 10.89
CA THR A 232 2.72 -24.43 10.90
C THR A 232 3.77 -23.55 10.26
N SER A 233 3.41 -22.78 9.23
CA SER A 233 4.31 -21.79 8.62
C SER A 233 4.67 -20.66 9.60
N LEU A 234 3.69 -20.15 10.34
CA LEU A 234 3.94 -19.11 11.35
C LEU A 234 4.79 -19.62 12.50
N ILE A 235 4.49 -20.82 13.01
CA ILE A 235 5.30 -21.44 14.07
C ILE A 235 6.75 -21.62 13.62
N TYR A 236 6.96 -22.07 12.38
CA TYR A 236 8.31 -22.24 11.83
C TYR A 236 9.06 -20.91 11.69
N LYS A 237 8.40 -19.86 11.14
CA LYS A 237 8.98 -18.52 11.04
C LYS A 237 9.36 -17.95 12.41
N GLU A 238 8.49 -18.13 13.39
CA GLU A 238 8.73 -17.66 14.75
C GLU A 238 9.85 -18.45 15.43
N ALA A 239 9.93 -19.78 15.22
CA ALA A 239 11.04 -20.58 15.71
C ALA A 239 12.39 -20.09 15.12
N CYS A 240 12.44 -19.82 13.81
CA CYS A 240 13.63 -19.23 13.17
C CYS A 240 13.99 -17.87 13.79
N ASN A 241 13.00 -17.01 14.02
CA ASN A 241 13.21 -15.70 14.63
C ASN A 241 13.79 -15.80 16.05
N LEU A 242 13.19 -16.65 16.90
CA LEU A 242 13.67 -16.87 18.28
C LEU A 242 15.06 -17.51 18.30
N LEU A 243 15.34 -18.43 17.38
CA LEU A 243 16.66 -19.06 17.27
C LEU A 243 17.77 -18.08 16.89
N SER A 244 17.47 -17.11 16.00
CA SER A 244 18.45 -16.14 15.48
C SER A 244 18.59 -14.89 16.34
N HIS A 245 17.53 -14.46 17.05
CA HIS A 245 17.49 -13.15 17.70
C HIS A 245 17.24 -13.21 19.21
N SER A 246 17.28 -14.40 19.83
CA SER A 246 17.15 -14.52 21.30
C SER A 246 18.20 -15.44 21.91
N SER A 247 18.45 -15.25 23.21
CA SER A 247 19.30 -16.15 24.02
C SER A 247 18.57 -17.34 24.62
N MET A 248 17.28 -17.52 24.26
CA MET A 248 16.45 -18.60 24.80
C MET A 248 17.06 -19.97 24.44
N SER A 249 17.06 -20.90 25.39
CA SER A 249 17.38 -22.30 25.12
C SER A 249 16.36 -22.94 24.18
N ILE A 250 16.69 -24.08 23.58
CA ILE A 250 15.74 -24.79 22.70
C ILE A 250 14.50 -25.25 23.48
N GLY A 251 14.66 -25.59 24.77
CA GLY A 251 13.54 -25.92 25.65
C GLY A 251 12.62 -24.73 25.88
N GLU A 252 13.17 -23.55 26.22
CA GLU A 252 12.37 -22.33 26.41
C GLU A 252 11.64 -21.90 25.12
N ILE A 253 12.24 -22.10 23.95
CA ILE A 253 11.57 -21.87 22.66
C ILE A 253 10.43 -22.87 22.46
N ALA A 254 10.62 -24.15 22.85
CA ALA A 254 9.57 -25.16 22.80
C ALA A 254 8.38 -24.75 23.65
N ASP A 255 8.62 -24.29 24.87
CA ASP A 255 7.59 -23.80 25.81
C ASP A 255 6.88 -22.54 25.25
N ALA A 256 7.64 -21.56 24.74
CA ALA A 256 7.11 -20.34 24.16
C ALA A 256 6.20 -20.57 22.95
N LEU A 257 6.48 -21.62 22.17
CA LEU A 257 5.70 -22.05 21.01
C LEU A 257 4.71 -23.18 21.33
N SER A 258 4.49 -23.48 22.61
CA SER A 258 3.56 -24.51 23.10
C SER A 258 3.76 -25.90 22.48
N PHE A 259 5.01 -26.33 22.37
CA PHE A 259 5.36 -27.73 22.12
C PHE A 259 5.35 -28.50 23.47
N SER A 260 5.07 -29.78 23.40
CA SER A 260 5.07 -30.65 24.60
C SER A 260 6.44 -30.72 25.28
N ASP A 261 7.51 -30.63 24.48
CA ASP A 261 8.89 -30.71 24.92
C ASP A 261 9.87 -30.25 23.83
N GLN A 262 11.15 -30.17 24.17
CA GLN A 262 12.24 -29.82 23.26
C GLN A 262 12.34 -30.78 22.07
N SER A 263 12.06 -32.06 22.26
CA SER A 263 12.16 -33.09 21.23
C SER A 263 11.10 -32.88 20.14
N ALA A 264 9.88 -32.55 20.56
CA ALA A 264 8.77 -32.22 19.66
C ALA A 264 9.10 -31.01 18.76
N LEU A 265 9.62 -29.91 19.35
CA LEU A 265 10.13 -28.77 18.58
C LEU A 265 11.25 -29.18 17.61
N THR A 266 12.23 -29.98 18.10
CA THR A 266 13.36 -30.39 17.30
C THR A 266 12.93 -31.21 16.09
N ASN A 267 12.00 -32.14 16.26
CA ASN A 267 11.46 -32.96 15.17
C ASN A 267 10.67 -32.11 14.17
N PHE A 268 9.80 -31.22 14.68
CA PHE A 268 9.05 -30.27 13.85
C PHE A 268 9.97 -29.40 12.99
N PHE A 269 10.99 -28.82 13.61
CA PHE A 269 11.93 -27.91 12.95
C PHE A 269 12.79 -28.66 11.91
N LYS A 270 13.31 -29.85 12.29
CA LYS A 270 14.14 -30.68 11.39
C LYS A 270 13.38 -31.10 10.13
N MET A 271 12.10 -31.44 10.25
CA MET A 271 11.27 -31.82 9.09
C MET A 271 11.12 -30.66 8.10
N ARG A 272 11.20 -29.41 8.54
CA ARG A 272 11.02 -28.22 7.70
C ARG A 272 12.31 -27.58 7.23
N ALA A 273 13.32 -27.52 8.09
CA ALA A 273 14.61 -26.89 7.82
C ALA A 273 15.66 -27.86 7.27
N GLY A 274 15.44 -29.19 7.33
CA GLY A 274 16.45 -30.20 7.01
C GLY A 274 17.57 -30.29 8.02
N MET A 275 17.56 -29.48 9.11
CA MET A 275 18.61 -29.47 10.14
C MET A 275 17.98 -29.21 11.53
N THR A 276 18.75 -29.49 12.59
CA THR A 276 18.28 -29.27 13.96
C THR A 276 18.24 -27.77 14.32
N PRO A 277 17.40 -27.35 15.30
CA PRO A 277 17.37 -25.97 15.80
C PRO A 277 18.75 -25.47 16.26
N LEU A 278 19.51 -26.31 16.94
CA LEU A 278 20.86 -25.98 17.41
C LEU A 278 21.83 -25.73 16.23
N ALA A 279 21.78 -26.60 15.22
CA ALA A 279 22.59 -26.41 14.00
C ALA A 279 22.20 -25.16 13.23
N TYR A 280 20.91 -24.79 13.23
CA TYR A 280 20.41 -23.57 12.62
C TYR A 280 20.94 -22.33 13.36
N ARG A 281 20.84 -22.30 14.69
CA ARG A 281 21.36 -21.20 15.54
C ARG A 281 22.86 -20.96 15.33
N ASN A 282 23.65 -22.03 15.20
CA ASN A 282 25.11 -21.91 15.05
C ASN A 282 25.55 -21.49 13.62
N LYS A 283 24.62 -21.41 12.67
CA LYS A 283 24.90 -20.96 11.30
C LYS A 283 24.72 -19.45 11.10
N GLY A 284 23.90 -18.79 11.88
CA GLY A 284 23.65 -17.36 11.84
C GLY A 284 24.41 -16.66 12.93
#